data_669f4ec1a585a8eb5b36426b298a3702
#
_entry.id   669f4ec1a585a8eb5b36426b298a3702
#
_cell.length_a   1.000
_cell.length_b   1.000
_cell.length_c   1.000
_cell.angle_alpha   90.00
_cell.angle_beta   90.00
_cell.angle_gamma   90.00
#
_symmetry.space_group_name_H-M   'P 1'
#
loop_
_entity.id
_entity.type
_entity.pdbx_description
1 polymer ?
#
loop_
_entity_poly.entity_id
_entity_poly.type
_entity_poly.pdbx_seq_one_letter_code
_entity_poly.pdbx_strand_id
1 'polypeptide(L)'
;HVDCPGHADYIKNMITGAAQMDGAILVVSAPDGPMPQTREHILLARQVGVPYIVVYMNKVDQVDDEELLELVEMEIRELLSSYDFPGDEIPVIKGSALQALECDSKDPSDPAYASILALMDAVDDYIPTPERKADLPFLMPIEDVFTITGRGTVVTGRVERGQVKVGDEVEIVGIHDTRKTVVTGVEMFRKLLDYAEAGDNIGALLRGIQRTEVERGQVPVSYTHLTLPTI
;
A
#
# COMPACT_ATOMS: atom_id res chain seq x y z
N HIS A 1 -5.46 -3.89 0.85
CA HIS A 1 -4.17 -4.01 1.54
C HIS A 1 -3.09 -4.54 0.58
N VAL A 2 -1.84 -4.26 0.89
CA VAL A 2 -0.67 -4.75 0.15
C VAL A 2 0.13 -5.63 1.12
N ASP A 3 0.29 -6.91 0.76
CA ASP A 3 1.13 -7.82 1.52
C ASP A 3 2.56 -7.73 0.97
N CYS A 4 3.48 -7.28 1.82
CA CYS A 4 4.88 -7.10 1.44
C CYS A 4 5.68 -8.34 1.84
N PRO A 5 6.44 -8.94 0.89
CA PRO A 5 7.31 -10.06 1.23
C PRO A 5 8.40 -9.60 2.21
N GLY A 6 8.56 -10.35 3.30
CA GLY A 6 9.53 -10.04 4.36
C GLY A 6 10.99 -10.37 4.07
N HIS A 7 11.30 -11.02 2.95
CA HIS A 7 12.64 -11.47 2.63
C HIS A 7 13.44 -10.40 1.87
N ALA A 8 14.72 -10.24 2.19
CA ALA A 8 15.63 -9.23 1.61
C ALA A 8 15.69 -9.23 0.07
N ASP A 9 15.49 -10.38 -0.58
CA ASP A 9 15.51 -10.51 -2.05
C ASP A 9 14.34 -9.75 -2.74
N TYR A 10 13.32 -9.36 -1.98
CA TYR A 10 12.10 -8.71 -2.49
C TYR A 10 12.00 -7.22 -2.17
N ILE A 11 13.08 -6.60 -1.68
CA ILE A 11 13.13 -5.17 -1.31
C ILE A 11 12.59 -4.26 -2.44
N LYS A 12 12.89 -4.58 -3.70
CA LYS A 12 12.38 -3.79 -4.84
C LYS A 12 10.85 -3.77 -4.93
N ASN A 13 10.22 -4.91 -4.68
CA ASN A 13 8.76 -5.02 -4.70
C ASN A 13 8.14 -4.31 -3.49
N MET A 14 8.84 -4.39 -2.34
CA MET A 14 8.44 -3.70 -1.13
C MET A 14 8.51 -2.17 -1.30
N ILE A 15 9.54 -1.62 -1.94
CA ILE A 15 9.65 -0.18 -2.24
C ILE A 15 8.45 0.27 -3.08
N THR A 16 8.09 -0.48 -4.11
CA THR A 16 6.96 -0.13 -4.99
C THR A 16 5.62 -0.16 -4.24
N GLY A 17 5.40 -1.18 -3.42
CA GLY A 17 4.19 -1.30 -2.60
C GLY A 17 4.12 -0.25 -1.49
N ALA A 18 5.22 -0.06 -0.78
CA ALA A 18 5.29 0.86 0.37
C ALA A 18 5.09 2.34 -0.02
N ALA A 19 5.53 2.73 -1.21
CA ALA A 19 5.33 4.10 -1.71
C ALA A 19 3.85 4.50 -1.88
N GLN A 20 2.94 3.54 -1.84
CA GLN A 20 1.50 3.74 -2.01
C GLN A 20 0.71 3.60 -0.72
N MET A 21 1.37 3.31 0.40
CA MET A 21 0.72 3.04 1.67
C MET A 21 0.36 4.33 2.41
N ASP A 22 -0.86 4.41 2.89
CA ASP A 22 -1.33 5.44 3.81
C ASP A 22 -0.93 5.11 5.26
N GLY A 23 -0.60 3.86 5.54
CA GLY A 23 -0.09 3.34 6.79
C GLY A 23 0.41 1.91 6.67
N ALA A 24 1.09 1.40 7.67
CA ALA A 24 1.63 0.04 7.68
C ALA A 24 1.33 -0.69 8.99
N ILE A 25 1.15 -2.01 8.90
CA ILE A 25 1.15 -2.91 10.04
C ILE A 25 2.52 -3.59 10.08
N LEU A 26 3.29 -3.33 11.13
CA LEU A 26 4.56 -3.98 11.38
C LEU A 26 4.33 -5.23 12.23
N VAL A 27 4.58 -6.40 11.66
CA VAL A 27 4.43 -7.68 12.37
C VAL A 27 5.79 -8.11 12.94
N VAL A 28 5.85 -8.30 14.25
CA VAL A 28 7.06 -8.74 14.97
C VAL A 28 6.74 -10.00 15.76
N SER A 29 7.64 -10.97 15.72
CA SER A 29 7.52 -12.21 16.51
C SER A 29 7.87 -11.92 17.98
N ALA A 30 6.98 -12.23 18.92
CA ALA A 30 7.24 -12.02 20.35
C ALA A 30 8.43 -12.86 20.88
N PRO A 31 8.58 -14.15 20.57
CA PRO A 31 9.73 -14.92 21.01
C PRO A 31 11.07 -14.48 20.42
N ASP A 32 11.08 -13.92 19.22
CA ASP A 32 12.32 -13.57 18.51
C ASP A 32 12.71 -12.09 18.69
N GLY A 33 11.73 -11.23 19.02
CA GLY A 33 11.91 -9.77 19.07
C GLY A 33 12.17 -9.15 17.70
N PRO A 34 12.63 -7.90 17.65
CA PRO A 34 12.96 -7.20 16.41
C PRO A 34 14.24 -7.77 15.77
N MET A 35 14.06 -8.48 14.67
CA MET A 35 15.14 -9.08 13.87
C MET A 35 15.82 -8.01 12.97
N PRO A 36 17.02 -8.29 12.38
CA PRO A 36 17.65 -7.38 11.43
C PRO A 36 16.74 -6.95 10.28
N GLN A 37 15.91 -7.86 9.76
CA GLN A 37 14.90 -7.58 8.73
C GLN A 37 13.84 -6.57 9.19
N THR A 38 13.44 -6.63 10.47
CA THR A 38 12.51 -5.65 11.04
C THR A 38 13.09 -4.24 10.95
N ARG A 39 14.39 -4.08 11.21
CA ARG A 39 15.10 -2.80 11.08
C ARG A 39 15.12 -2.30 9.64
N GLU A 40 15.38 -3.19 8.69
CA GLU A 40 15.36 -2.88 7.26
C GLU A 40 13.97 -2.44 6.80
N HIS A 41 12.92 -3.10 7.26
CA HIS A 41 11.53 -2.76 6.94
C HIS A 41 11.14 -1.38 7.47
N ILE A 42 11.50 -1.07 8.72
CA ILE A 42 11.21 0.24 9.33
C ILE A 42 11.99 1.35 8.59
N LEU A 43 13.28 1.13 8.33
CA LEU A 43 14.10 2.07 7.55
C LEU A 43 13.48 2.33 6.19
N LEU A 44 13.06 1.28 5.50
CA LEU A 44 12.46 1.40 4.17
C LEU A 44 11.12 2.13 4.23
N ALA A 45 10.24 1.78 5.17
CA ALA A 45 8.98 2.48 5.39
C ALA A 45 9.22 4.00 5.59
N ARG A 46 10.25 4.35 6.37
CA ARG A 46 10.64 5.76 6.56
C ARG A 46 11.12 6.43 5.28
N GLN A 47 11.97 5.75 4.51
CA GLN A 47 12.53 6.28 3.26
C GLN A 47 11.48 6.50 2.16
N VAL A 48 10.50 5.62 2.06
CA VAL A 48 9.40 5.75 1.08
C VAL A 48 8.26 6.64 1.57
N GLY A 49 8.33 7.12 2.82
CA GLY A 49 7.40 8.11 3.36
C GLY A 49 6.09 7.52 3.90
N VAL A 50 6.08 6.26 4.37
CA VAL A 50 4.93 5.71 5.10
C VAL A 50 4.68 6.55 6.36
N PRO A 51 3.52 7.18 6.50
CA PRO A 51 3.32 8.17 7.56
C PRO A 51 2.98 7.58 8.92
N TYR A 52 2.32 6.41 8.94
CA TYR A 52 1.81 5.78 10.17
C TYR A 52 2.17 4.30 10.22
N ILE A 53 2.51 3.82 11.42
CA ILE A 53 2.77 2.40 11.68
C ILE A 53 1.93 1.96 12.90
N VAL A 54 1.29 0.80 12.79
CA VAL A 54 0.69 0.07 13.90
C VAL A 54 1.48 -1.24 14.06
N VAL A 55 1.77 -1.66 15.27
CA VAL A 55 2.54 -2.88 15.51
C VAL A 55 1.63 -4.02 15.94
N TYR A 56 1.84 -5.19 15.34
CA TYR A 56 1.26 -6.45 15.81
C TYR A 56 2.36 -7.38 16.30
N MET A 57 2.44 -7.56 17.63
CA MET A 57 3.34 -8.51 18.27
C MET A 57 2.70 -9.89 18.24
N ASN A 58 3.13 -10.70 17.29
CA ASN A 58 2.58 -12.01 16.97
C ASN A 58 3.25 -13.13 17.78
N LYS A 59 2.61 -14.29 17.85
CA LYS A 59 3.09 -15.51 18.52
C LYS A 59 3.24 -15.35 20.03
N VAL A 60 2.41 -14.54 20.67
CA VAL A 60 2.45 -14.40 22.14
C VAL A 60 2.11 -15.70 22.87
N ASP A 61 1.42 -16.61 22.20
CA ASP A 61 1.14 -17.98 22.67
C ASP A 61 2.39 -18.83 22.91
N GLN A 62 3.55 -18.43 22.40
CA GLN A 62 4.83 -19.11 22.56
C GLN A 62 5.69 -18.49 23.68
N VAL A 63 5.19 -17.49 24.37
CA VAL A 63 5.90 -16.78 25.45
C VAL A 63 5.07 -16.81 26.72
N ASP A 64 5.54 -17.54 27.73
CA ASP A 64 4.86 -17.67 29.02
C ASP A 64 5.23 -16.55 30.01
N ASP A 65 6.25 -15.75 29.69
CA ASP A 65 6.78 -14.69 30.53
C ASP A 65 6.29 -13.31 30.08
N GLU A 66 5.47 -12.68 30.91
CA GLU A 66 4.92 -11.35 30.63
C GLU A 66 6.00 -10.25 30.65
N GLU A 67 7.03 -10.39 31.48
CA GLU A 67 8.15 -9.44 31.55
C GLU A 67 8.94 -9.46 30.21
N LEU A 68 9.06 -10.63 29.58
CA LEU A 68 9.67 -10.75 28.26
C LEU A 68 8.85 -10.05 27.17
N LEU A 69 7.54 -10.15 27.22
CA LEU A 69 6.65 -9.43 26.28
C LEU A 69 6.77 -7.92 26.43
N GLU A 70 6.88 -7.42 27.67
CA GLU A 70 7.10 -5.99 27.94
C GLU A 70 8.48 -5.52 27.43
N LEU A 71 9.52 -6.34 27.62
CA LEU A 71 10.87 -6.03 27.14
C LEU A 71 10.90 -5.94 25.61
N VAL A 72 10.28 -6.89 24.91
CA VAL A 72 10.18 -6.88 23.44
C VAL A 72 9.39 -5.67 22.96
N GLU A 73 8.31 -5.31 23.61
CA GLU A 73 7.55 -4.10 23.29
C GLU A 73 8.42 -2.84 23.42
N MET A 74 9.18 -2.73 24.52
CA MET A 74 10.08 -1.60 24.76
C MET A 74 11.14 -1.51 23.64
N GLU A 75 11.74 -2.64 23.26
CA GLU A 75 12.74 -2.70 22.18
C GLU A 75 12.14 -2.26 20.83
N ILE A 76 10.90 -2.67 20.53
CA ILE A 76 10.20 -2.22 19.30
C ILE A 76 9.98 -0.71 19.32
N ARG A 77 9.54 -0.15 20.46
CA ARG A 77 9.31 1.30 20.63
C ARG A 77 10.58 2.12 20.47
N GLU A 78 11.68 1.67 21.08
CA GLU A 78 13.00 2.28 20.93
C GLU A 78 13.48 2.22 19.49
N LEU A 79 13.28 1.08 18.84
CA LEU A 79 13.67 0.89 17.44
C LEU A 79 12.88 1.84 16.52
N LEU A 80 11.57 1.94 16.66
CA LEU A 80 10.74 2.87 15.90
C LEU A 80 11.15 4.33 16.11
N SER A 81 11.43 4.71 17.38
CA SER A 81 11.91 6.04 17.74
C SER A 81 13.26 6.36 17.09
N SER A 82 14.14 5.38 16.97
CA SER A 82 15.46 5.55 16.31
C SER A 82 15.38 5.84 14.81
N TYR A 83 14.24 5.56 14.19
CA TYR A 83 13.93 5.86 12.78
C TYR A 83 12.93 7.02 12.61
N ASP A 84 12.80 7.90 13.63
CA ASP A 84 11.93 9.07 13.63
C ASP A 84 10.43 8.76 13.51
N PHE A 85 9.97 7.61 13.97
CA PHE A 85 8.58 7.34 14.25
C PHE A 85 8.24 7.64 15.72
N PRO A 86 7.00 8.04 16.06
CA PRO A 86 6.63 8.33 17.44
C PRO A 86 6.43 7.04 18.26
N GLY A 87 7.52 6.31 18.55
CA GLY A 87 7.49 4.97 19.13
C GLY A 87 6.66 4.84 20.41
N ASP A 88 6.62 5.88 21.24
CA ASP A 88 5.85 5.88 22.49
C ASP A 88 4.33 5.97 22.25
N GLU A 89 3.91 6.59 21.14
CA GLU A 89 2.50 6.80 20.80
C GLU A 89 1.91 5.70 19.92
N ILE A 90 2.78 4.90 19.27
CA ILE A 90 2.37 3.85 18.33
C ILE A 90 1.61 2.73 19.06
N PRO A 91 0.41 2.35 18.58
CA PRO A 91 -0.30 1.19 19.10
C PRO A 91 0.49 -0.10 18.89
N VAL A 92 0.68 -0.87 19.96
CA VAL A 92 1.28 -2.21 19.93
C VAL A 92 0.24 -3.21 20.41
N ILE A 93 -0.23 -4.04 19.50
CA ILE A 93 -1.24 -5.06 19.75
C ILE A 93 -0.54 -6.41 19.91
N LYS A 94 -0.81 -7.10 21.02
CA LYS A 94 -0.26 -8.43 21.35
C LYS A 94 -1.27 -9.51 20.98
N GLY A 95 -0.84 -10.56 20.27
CA GLY A 95 -1.76 -11.63 19.90
C GLY A 95 -1.10 -12.83 19.21
N SER A 96 -1.93 -13.81 18.88
CA SER A 96 -1.55 -14.97 18.09
C SER A 96 -2.45 -15.10 16.87
N ALA A 97 -1.89 -14.81 15.71
CA ALA A 97 -2.61 -14.97 14.45
C ALA A 97 -2.94 -16.44 14.16
N LEU A 98 -2.12 -17.38 14.67
CA LEU A 98 -2.37 -18.81 14.53
C LEU A 98 -3.62 -19.25 15.28
N GLN A 99 -3.77 -18.82 16.54
CA GLN A 99 -4.97 -19.13 17.33
C GLN A 99 -6.24 -18.60 16.68
N ALA A 100 -6.19 -17.41 16.11
CA ALA A 100 -7.30 -16.85 15.36
C ALA A 100 -7.62 -17.63 14.08
N LEU A 101 -6.58 -18.08 13.36
CA LEU A 101 -6.73 -18.85 12.12
C LEU A 101 -7.28 -20.26 12.35
N GLU A 102 -6.87 -20.92 13.44
CA GLU A 102 -7.30 -22.29 13.79
C GLU A 102 -8.64 -22.33 14.53
N CYS A 103 -9.20 -21.18 14.88
CA CYS A 103 -10.49 -21.08 15.53
C CYS A 103 -11.62 -21.41 14.56
N ASP A 104 -12.38 -22.48 14.84
CA ASP A 104 -13.56 -22.88 14.03
C ASP A 104 -14.83 -22.06 14.34
N SER A 105 -14.77 -21.16 15.31
CA SER A 105 -15.89 -20.31 15.69
C SER A 105 -16.31 -19.40 14.53
N LYS A 106 -17.62 -19.23 14.35
CA LYS A 106 -18.19 -18.24 13.43
C LYS A 106 -18.64 -16.97 14.14
N ASP A 107 -18.46 -16.93 15.46
CA ASP A 107 -18.80 -15.78 16.27
C ASP A 107 -17.62 -14.80 16.30
N PRO A 108 -17.76 -13.58 15.75
CA PRO A 108 -16.69 -12.57 15.78
C PRO A 108 -16.28 -12.16 17.21
N SER A 109 -17.15 -12.40 18.22
CA SER A 109 -16.84 -12.08 19.62
C SER A 109 -16.02 -13.17 20.34
N ASP A 110 -15.65 -14.23 19.66
CA ASP A 110 -14.81 -15.28 20.24
C ASP A 110 -13.45 -14.70 20.67
N PRO A 111 -12.97 -15.02 21.89
CA PRO A 111 -11.70 -14.52 22.41
C PRO A 111 -10.50 -14.76 21.50
N ALA A 112 -10.52 -15.81 20.67
CA ALA A 112 -9.47 -16.10 19.71
C ALA A 112 -9.29 -14.98 18.65
N TYR A 113 -10.35 -14.21 18.36
CA TYR A 113 -10.31 -13.09 17.41
C TYR A 113 -10.03 -11.75 18.07
N ALA A 114 -10.01 -11.67 19.41
CA ALA A 114 -9.93 -10.40 20.13
C ALA A 114 -8.71 -9.54 19.73
N SER A 115 -7.53 -10.17 19.56
CA SER A 115 -6.32 -9.46 19.14
C SER A 115 -6.38 -8.96 17.69
N ILE A 116 -7.06 -9.68 16.82
CA ILE A 116 -7.23 -9.28 15.41
C ILE A 116 -8.23 -8.12 15.32
N LEU A 117 -9.31 -8.15 16.08
CA LEU A 117 -10.26 -7.05 16.17
C LEU A 117 -9.60 -5.80 16.77
N ALA A 118 -8.84 -5.96 17.86
CA ALA A 118 -8.09 -4.85 18.46
C ALA A 118 -7.06 -4.25 17.49
N LEU A 119 -6.42 -5.07 16.64
CA LEU A 119 -5.55 -4.57 15.57
C LEU A 119 -6.33 -3.73 14.56
N MET A 120 -7.50 -4.18 14.13
CA MET A 120 -8.33 -3.43 13.18
C MET A 120 -8.83 -2.12 13.78
N ASP A 121 -9.27 -2.14 15.04
CA ASP A 121 -9.67 -0.94 15.77
C ASP A 121 -8.49 0.05 15.88
N ALA A 122 -7.28 -0.44 16.20
CA ALA A 122 -6.08 0.39 16.26
C ALA A 122 -5.70 0.99 14.90
N VAL A 123 -5.90 0.26 13.80
CA VAL A 123 -5.70 0.79 12.44
C VAL A 123 -6.69 1.90 12.14
N ASP A 124 -7.98 1.69 12.46
CA ASP A 124 -9.03 2.66 12.18
C ASP A 124 -8.89 3.94 13.03
N ASP A 125 -8.43 3.80 14.28
CA ASP A 125 -8.28 4.93 15.21
C ASP A 125 -6.97 5.72 14.98
N TYR A 126 -5.88 5.03 14.67
CA TYR A 126 -4.55 5.64 14.60
C TYR A 126 -4.15 6.12 13.21
N ILE A 127 -4.59 5.44 12.16
CA ILE A 127 -4.28 5.81 10.78
C ILE A 127 -5.44 6.65 10.23
N PRO A 128 -5.26 7.97 9.99
CA PRO A 128 -6.34 8.81 9.50
C PRO A 128 -6.76 8.38 8.09
N THR A 129 -8.05 8.45 7.82
CA THR A 129 -8.57 8.22 6.47
C THR A 129 -7.96 9.24 5.51
N PRO A 130 -7.26 8.80 4.43
CA PRO A 130 -6.59 9.70 3.52
C PRO A 130 -7.60 10.60 2.77
N GLU A 131 -7.25 11.87 2.60
CA GLU A 131 -8.04 12.78 1.78
C GLU A 131 -7.93 12.39 0.30
N ARG A 132 -9.04 11.98 -0.30
CA ARG A 132 -9.13 11.67 -1.72
C ARG A 132 -9.33 12.94 -2.52
N LYS A 133 -8.35 13.32 -3.32
CA LYS A 133 -8.38 14.51 -4.19
C LYS A 133 -9.14 14.23 -5.50
N ALA A 134 -10.39 13.78 -5.39
CA ALA A 134 -11.20 13.36 -6.54
C ALA A 134 -11.63 14.52 -7.45
N ASP A 135 -11.71 15.75 -6.91
CA ASP A 135 -12.12 16.96 -7.65
C ASP A 135 -11.01 17.57 -8.53
N LEU A 136 -9.79 17.04 -8.43
CA LEU A 136 -8.66 17.52 -9.24
C LEU A 136 -8.62 16.79 -10.59
N PRO A 137 -7.89 17.31 -11.58
CA PRO A 137 -7.64 16.60 -12.84
C PRO A 137 -6.98 15.24 -12.59
N PHE A 138 -7.43 14.21 -13.31
CA PHE A 138 -6.92 12.86 -13.21
C PHE A 138 -5.40 12.78 -13.41
N LEU A 139 -4.76 11.99 -12.56
CA LEU A 139 -3.34 11.66 -12.63
C LEU A 139 -3.09 10.28 -12.02
N MET A 140 -2.40 9.41 -12.79
CA MET A 140 -2.05 8.06 -12.38
C MET A 140 -0.65 7.70 -12.87
N PRO A 141 0.38 7.60 -12.01
CA PRO A 141 1.69 7.09 -12.40
C PRO A 141 1.61 5.63 -12.86
N ILE A 142 2.27 5.30 -13.96
CA ILE A 142 2.32 3.93 -14.49
C ILE A 142 3.35 3.12 -13.70
N GLU A 143 2.89 2.02 -13.11
CA GLU A 143 3.70 1.07 -12.35
C GLU A 143 4.09 -0.13 -13.16
N ASP A 144 3.17 -0.65 -13.99
CA ASP A 144 3.44 -1.76 -14.88
C ASP A 144 2.65 -1.63 -16.18
N VAL A 145 3.15 -2.29 -17.24
CA VAL A 145 2.55 -2.29 -18.57
C VAL A 145 2.51 -3.70 -19.11
N PHE A 146 1.33 -4.15 -19.48
CA PHE A 146 1.15 -5.45 -20.10
C PHE A 146 0.13 -5.42 -21.24
N THR A 147 0.12 -6.48 -22.04
CA THR A 147 -0.81 -6.62 -23.15
C THR A 147 -1.79 -7.73 -22.86
N ILE A 148 -3.08 -7.47 -23.03
CA ILE A 148 -4.12 -8.49 -23.02
C ILE A 148 -4.46 -8.83 -24.46
N THR A 149 -4.28 -10.10 -24.84
CA THR A 149 -4.60 -10.58 -26.19
C THR A 149 -6.05 -10.27 -26.54
N GLY A 150 -6.25 -9.58 -27.67
CA GLY A 150 -7.57 -9.18 -28.15
C GLY A 150 -8.18 -7.94 -27.50
N ARG A 151 -7.55 -7.38 -26.45
CA ARG A 151 -8.03 -6.16 -25.77
C ARG A 151 -7.11 -4.95 -25.95
N GLY A 152 -5.79 -5.15 -25.99
CA GLY A 152 -4.81 -4.09 -26.17
C GLY A 152 -3.84 -3.93 -24.99
N THR A 153 -3.26 -2.76 -24.87
CA THR A 153 -2.29 -2.42 -23.81
C THR A 153 -3.04 -1.95 -22.55
N VAL A 154 -2.65 -2.52 -21.42
CA VAL A 154 -3.11 -2.16 -20.09
C VAL A 154 -1.96 -1.54 -19.33
N VAL A 155 -2.21 -0.42 -18.71
CA VAL A 155 -1.30 0.22 -17.75
C VAL A 155 -1.90 0.12 -16.36
N THR A 156 -1.11 -0.24 -15.37
CA THR A 156 -1.55 -0.27 -13.98
C THR A 156 -0.91 0.84 -13.16
N GLY A 157 -1.62 1.28 -12.15
CA GLY A 157 -1.14 2.25 -11.19
C GLY A 157 -2.22 2.67 -10.20
N ARG A 158 -1.79 3.41 -9.18
CA ARG A 158 -2.69 4.07 -8.27
C ARG A 158 -3.14 5.41 -8.86
N VAL A 159 -4.43 5.68 -8.79
CA VAL A 159 -4.95 7.02 -9.11
C VAL A 159 -4.58 7.96 -7.96
N GLU A 160 -3.65 8.87 -8.21
CA GLU A 160 -3.16 9.82 -7.21
C GLU A 160 -4.15 10.97 -6.96
N ARG A 161 -4.87 11.36 -8.00
CA ARG A 161 -5.90 12.40 -7.93
C ARG A 161 -6.88 12.32 -9.10
N GLY A 162 -8.03 12.95 -8.90
CA GLY A 162 -9.07 13.05 -9.92
C GLY A 162 -9.86 11.77 -10.09
N GLN A 163 -10.57 11.73 -11.19
CA GLN A 163 -11.38 10.59 -11.64
C GLN A 163 -11.08 10.31 -13.11
N VAL A 164 -11.22 9.06 -13.51
CA VAL A 164 -11.18 8.62 -14.91
C VAL A 164 -12.34 7.69 -15.19
N LYS A 165 -13.01 7.89 -16.33
CA LYS A 165 -14.15 7.08 -16.79
C LYS A 165 -13.79 6.35 -18.08
N VAL A 166 -14.48 5.27 -18.33
CA VAL A 166 -14.44 4.61 -19.64
C VAL A 166 -14.95 5.60 -20.71
N GLY A 167 -14.12 5.83 -21.72
CA GLY A 167 -14.38 6.81 -22.78
C GLY A 167 -13.61 8.12 -22.65
N ASP A 168 -13.00 8.39 -21.49
CA ASP A 168 -12.23 9.61 -21.28
C ASP A 168 -10.95 9.64 -22.14
N GLU A 169 -10.64 10.81 -22.66
CA GLU A 169 -9.38 11.10 -23.33
C GLU A 169 -8.32 11.43 -22.29
N VAL A 170 -7.17 10.78 -22.38
CA VAL A 170 -6.02 11.02 -21.51
C VAL A 170 -4.76 11.26 -22.31
N GLU A 171 -3.83 12.00 -21.75
CA GLU A 171 -2.49 12.22 -22.29
C GLU A 171 -1.47 11.47 -21.45
N ILE A 172 -0.60 10.70 -22.09
CA ILE A 172 0.52 10.03 -21.42
C ILE A 172 1.72 10.96 -21.55
N VAL A 173 2.16 11.47 -20.41
CA VAL A 173 3.26 12.45 -20.30
C VAL A 173 4.49 11.85 -19.63
N GLY A 174 5.64 12.46 -19.82
CA GLY A 174 6.94 12.08 -19.22
C GLY A 174 7.72 11.07 -20.08
N ILE A 175 9.02 11.00 -19.89
CA ILE A 175 10.02 10.12 -20.52
C ILE A 175 10.07 10.25 -22.06
N HIS A 176 8.95 10.07 -22.73
CA HIS A 176 8.79 10.16 -24.18
C HIS A 176 7.86 11.31 -24.57
N ASP A 177 7.72 11.54 -25.90
CA ASP A 177 6.77 12.51 -26.43
C ASP A 177 5.36 12.22 -25.95
N THR A 178 4.63 13.28 -25.59
CA THR A 178 3.25 13.19 -25.10
C THR A 178 2.35 12.51 -26.15
N ARG A 179 1.58 11.52 -25.70
CA ARG A 179 0.63 10.80 -26.53
C ARG A 179 -0.79 10.91 -26.00
N LYS A 180 -1.72 11.17 -26.90
CA LYS A 180 -3.16 11.15 -26.60
C LYS A 180 -3.74 9.78 -26.85
N THR A 181 -4.59 9.33 -25.94
CA THR A 181 -5.33 8.06 -26.09
C THR A 181 -6.66 8.15 -25.36
N VAL A 182 -7.47 7.11 -25.52
CA VAL A 182 -8.76 6.99 -24.84
C VAL A 182 -8.74 5.77 -23.93
N VAL A 183 -9.22 5.92 -22.71
CA VAL A 183 -9.43 4.82 -21.77
C VAL A 183 -10.65 4.01 -22.21
N THR A 184 -10.44 2.77 -22.66
CA THR A 184 -11.51 1.90 -23.16
C THR A 184 -12.02 0.91 -22.13
N GLY A 185 -11.37 0.83 -20.97
CA GLY A 185 -11.79 0.01 -19.86
C GLY A 185 -11.01 0.36 -18.60
N VAL A 186 -11.66 0.21 -17.47
CA VAL A 186 -11.09 0.33 -16.13
C VAL A 186 -11.37 -0.96 -15.39
N GLU A 187 -10.36 -1.54 -14.77
CA GLU A 187 -10.48 -2.81 -14.04
C GLU A 187 -9.78 -2.71 -12.69
N MET A 188 -10.44 -3.21 -11.65
CA MET A 188 -9.88 -3.35 -10.32
C MET A 188 -10.29 -4.71 -9.73
N PHE A 189 -9.34 -5.49 -9.21
CA PHE A 189 -9.57 -6.83 -8.67
C PHE A 189 -10.36 -7.77 -9.61
N ARG A 190 -10.04 -7.73 -10.91
CA ARG A 190 -10.71 -8.50 -11.99
C ARG A 190 -12.19 -8.13 -12.19
N LYS A 191 -12.62 -6.97 -11.71
CA LYS A 191 -13.95 -6.41 -11.96
C LYS A 191 -13.82 -5.20 -12.86
N LEU A 192 -14.66 -5.16 -13.90
CA LEU A 192 -14.79 -3.99 -14.75
C LEU A 192 -15.55 -2.90 -13.99
N LEU A 193 -15.05 -1.68 -14.08
CA LEU A 193 -15.62 -0.50 -13.47
C LEU A 193 -15.99 0.50 -14.56
N ASP A 194 -17.01 1.32 -14.31
CA ASP A 194 -17.38 2.43 -15.18
C ASP A 194 -16.41 3.62 -15.00
N TYR A 195 -15.89 3.81 -13.80
CA TYR A 195 -14.94 4.85 -13.43
C TYR A 195 -14.03 4.40 -12.28
N ALA A 196 -12.96 5.13 -12.08
CA ALA A 196 -12.10 5.05 -10.90
C ALA A 196 -11.73 6.44 -10.41
N GLU A 197 -11.37 6.55 -9.13
CA GLU A 197 -11.07 7.81 -8.47
C GLU A 197 -9.79 7.74 -7.62
N ALA A 198 -9.34 8.90 -7.14
CA ALA A 198 -8.17 9.02 -6.29
C ALA A 198 -8.15 7.99 -5.16
N GLY A 199 -7.05 7.27 -5.00
CA GLY A 199 -6.86 6.18 -4.06
C GLY A 199 -7.09 4.78 -4.63
N ASP A 200 -7.76 4.65 -5.79
CA ASP A 200 -7.99 3.36 -6.43
C ASP A 200 -6.72 2.87 -7.14
N ASN A 201 -6.44 1.58 -7.00
CA ASN A 201 -5.37 0.90 -7.74
C ASN A 201 -5.99 0.14 -8.91
N ILE A 202 -5.73 0.57 -10.12
CA ILE A 202 -6.47 0.12 -11.31
C ILE A 202 -5.57 -0.35 -12.46
N GLY A 203 -6.18 -1.13 -13.36
CA GLY A 203 -5.71 -1.35 -14.72
C GLY A 203 -6.55 -0.52 -15.69
N ALA A 204 -5.91 0.39 -16.42
CA ALA A 204 -6.54 1.17 -17.47
C ALA A 204 -6.20 0.62 -18.85
N LEU A 205 -7.20 0.28 -19.64
CA LEU A 205 -7.06 -0.19 -21.00
C LEU A 205 -6.96 1.01 -21.95
N LEU A 206 -5.90 1.07 -22.74
CA LEU A 206 -5.62 2.21 -23.62
C LEU A 206 -5.84 1.86 -25.09
N ARG A 207 -6.54 2.74 -25.81
CA ARG A 207 -6.83 2.56 -27.24
C ARG A 207 -5.62 2.90 -28.12
N GLY A 208 -5.24 1.99 -28.99
CA GLY A 208 -4.27 2.27 -30.06
C GLY A 208 -2.83 2.51 -29.57
N ILE A 209 -2.54 2.21 -28.31
CA ILE A 209 -1.21 2.27 -27.74
C ILE A 209 -0.60 0.87 -27.72
N GLN A 210 0.62 0.72 -28.26
CA GLN A 210 1.38 -0.51 -28.17
C GLN A 210 2.20 -0.53 -26.87
N ARG A 211 2.49 -1.72 -26.35
CA ARG A 211 3.29 -1.88 -25.12
C ARG A 211 4.66 -1.18 -25.20
N THR A 212 5.26 -1.14 -26.37
CA THR A 212 6.57 -0.49 -26.61
C THR A 212 6.52 1.04 -26.62
N GLU A 213 5.33 1.62 -26.60
CA GLU A 213 5.12 3.07 -26.67
C GLU A 213 4.83 3.68 -25.29
N VAL A 214 4.71 2.82 -24.27
CA VAL A 214 4.41 3.21 -22.89
C VAL A 214 5.30 2.42 -21.95
N GLU A 215 5.83 3.09 -20.95
CA GLU A 215 6.66 2.44 -19.93
C GLU A 215 6.37 2.93 -18.52
N ARG A 216 6.85 2.18 -17.55
CA ARG A 216 6.78 2.52 -16.13
C ARG A 216 7.40 3.89 -15.87
N GLY A 217 6.71 4.71 -15.05
CA GLY A 217 7.14 6.05 -14.71
C GLY A 217 6.53 7.16 -15.56
N GLN A 218 5.93 6.83 -16.71
CA GLN A 218 5.06 7.78 -17.42
C GLN A 218 3.74 7.98 -16.67
N VAL A 219 3.03 9.07 -16.97
CA VAL A 219 1.84 9.48 -16.22
C VAL A 219 0.68 9.80 -17.16
N PRO A 220 -0.37 8.98 -17.22
CA PRO A 220 -1.65 9.34 -17.79
C PRO A 220 -2.32 10.44 -16.99
N VAL A 221 -2.74 11.50 -17.69
CA VAL A 221 -3.43 12.67 -17.12
C VAL A 221 -4.63 13.07 -17.97
N SER A 222 -5.66 13.65 -17.35
CA SER A 222 -6.86 14.09 -18.08
C SER A 222 -6.66 15.41 -18.80
N TYR A 223 -5.61 16.17 -18.52
CA TYR A 223 -5.30 17.38 -19.26
C TYR A 223 -3.83 17.80 -19.09
N THR A 224 -3.28 18.38 -20.13
CA THR A 224 -1.95 18.94 -20.21
C THR A 224 -1.95 20.46 -20.02
N HIS A 225 -1.89 20.94 -18.80
CA HIS A 225 -1.27 22.22 -18.50
C HIS A 225 -0.31 22.07 -17.32
N LEU A 226 0.70 21.23 -17.52
CA LEU A 226 1.97 21.44 -16.89
C LEU A 226 2.68 22.55 -17.69
N THR A 227 2.34 23.79 -17.42
CA THR A 227 3.27 24.87 -17.67
C THR A 227 4.45 24.60 -16.75
N LEU A 228 5.48 23.97 -17.27
CA LEU A 228 6.79 24.00 -16.65
C LEU A 228 7.11 25.49 -16.46
N PRO A 229 7.49 25.94 -15.24
CA PRO A 229 7.99 27.30 -15.09
C PRO A 229 9.17 27.40 -16.04
N THR A 230 9.04 28.29 -17.02
CA THR A 230 10.14 28.70 -17.90
C THR A 230 11.18 29.32 -16.98
N ILE A 231 12.34 28.66 -16.82
CA ILE A 231 13.50 29.21 -16.15
C ILE A 231 14.15 30.25 -17.10
#